data_79134228b1551384a65d7cbdceb5b539
#
_entry.id   79134228b1551384a65d7cbdceb5b539
#
_cell.length_a   1.000
_cell.length_b   1.000
_cell.length_c   1.000
_cell.angle_alpha   90.00
_cell.angle_beta   90.00
_cell.angle_gamma   90.00
#
_symmetry.space_group_name_H-M   'P 1'
#
loop_
_entity.id
_entity.type
_entity.pdbx_description
1 polymer ?
#
loop_
_entity_poly.entity_id
_entity_poly.type
_entity_poly.pdbx_seq_one_letter_code
_entity_poly.pdbx_strand_id
1 'polypeptide(L)'
;MAQYRIGILKGDDIGLEVVPVAVQVIKTAVKRYPSISIDWSELPIGYPSYLASGETLPESTLKALYKLDGWILGPIGHMAYPKNDPKAINPHPILRRRFDLVSNIRPTRSFPSLPCLHQNVDLVIIRENNEGFQPDRNMYKGVGKFMPTPDMALSVRVITRRNSAFVARSGFDLARQRQRLKKVTAIHKNTVFKMTCGLFVDSCRDVAKEYPDIQFETMSVDTFAMRLVMRPQDYDVVVATNMFGDILTDEAAGLVGGLGMAPGLCSGPDYAMAQATHGSAPDIAGKNIANPYAMVISGQMLLSWLGSKKQDPDALKAAQDIEGAVEKVLDEKTAVTPDLGGKGSTSGMGDAICEALEQE
;
A
#
# COMPACT_ATOMS: atom_id res chain seq x y z
N MET A 1 -28.73 -1.80 3.50
CA MET A 1 -27.81 -0.66 3.65
C MET A 1 -26.51 -1.22 4.21
N ALA A 2 -25.43 -1.20 3.43
CA ALA A 2 -24.12 -1.66 3.90
C ALA A 2 -23.50 -0.60 4.78
N GLN A 3 -23.11 -0.98 5.99
CA GLN A 3 -22.45 -0.08 6.94
C GLN A 3 -20.97 -0.44 7.04
N TYR A 4 -20.12 0.56 6.91
CA TYR A 4 -18.66 0.47 7.06
C TYR A 4 -18.20 1.34 8.20
N ARG A 5 -17.25 0.86 9.00
CA ARG A 5 -16.59 1.63 10.07
C ARG A 5 -15.13 1.80 9.67
N ILE A 6 -14.76 3.03 9.34
CA ILE A 6 -13.43 3.34 8.78
C ILE A 6 -12.69 4.31 9.69
N GLY A 7 -11.46 3.93 10.06
CA GLY A 7 -10.56 4.78 10.83
C GLY A 7 -9.83 5.80 9.95
N ILE A 8 -9.60 6.99 10.49
CA ILE A 8 -8.77 8.04 9.91
C ILE A 8 -7.59 8.26 10.84
N LEU A 9 -6.39 7.92 10.38
CA LEU A 9 -5.12 8.11 11.08
C LEU A 9 -4.25 9.00 10.19
N LYS A 10 -4.21 10.29 10.46
CA LYS A 10 -3.54 11.28 9.58
C LYS A 10 -2.03 11.08 9.49
N GLY A 11 -1.39 10.50 10.54
CA GLY A 11 0.07 10.34 10.55
C GLY A 11 0.80 11.66 10.76
N ASP A 12 1.92 11.82 10.07
CA ASP A 12 2.85 12.93 10.24
C ASP A 12 2.94 13.80 8.97
N ASP A 13 3.40 15.03 9.14
CA ASP A 13 3.81 15.97 8.09
C ASP A 13 2.75 16.09 6.97
N ILE A 14 3.05 15.72 5.72
CA ILE A 14 2.09 15.80 4.59
C ILE A 14 0.85 14.92 4.80
N GLY A 15 0.87 13.97 5.73
CA GLY A 15 -0.31 13.18 6.09
C GLY A 15 -1.48 14.03 6.55
N LEU A 16 -1.20 15.16 7.20
CA LEU A 16 -2.19 16.13 7.63
C LEU A 16 -2.90 16.83 6.45
N GLU A 17 -2.33 16.75 5.25
CA GLU A 17 -2.87 17.33 4.02
C GLU A 17 -3.50 16.26 3.11
N VAL A 18 -2.76 15.18 2.78
CA VAL A 18 -3.21 14.18 1.80
C VAL A 18 -4.29 13.24 2.30
N VAL A 19 -4.33 12.93 3.63
CA VAL A 19 -5.36 12.05 4.20
C VAL A 19 -6.75 12.72 4.21
N PRO A 20 -6.90 14.00 4.63
CA PRO A 20 -8.18 14.70 4.51
C PRO A 20 -8.71 14.72 3.07
N VAL A 21 -7.85 14.93 2.07
CA VAL A 21 -8.23 14.88 0.66
C VAL A 21 -8.77 13.50 0.26
N ALA A 22 -8.07 12.42 0.62
CA ALA A 22 -8.54 11.07 0.32
C ALA A 22 -9.90 10.77 0.97
N VAL A 23 -10.09 11.21 2.23
CA VAL A 23 -11.37 11.07 2.94
C VAL A 23 -12.49 11.87 2.26
N GLN A 24 -12.21 13.09 1.81
CA GLN A 24 -13.15 13.94 1.10
C GLN A 24 -13.59 13.29 -0.22
N VAL A 25 -12.67 12.79 -1.02
CA VAL A 25 -12.95 12.09 -2.28
C VAL A 25 -13.85 10.87 -2.05
N ILE A 26 -13.53 10.02 -1.07
CA ILE A 26 -14.37 8.86 -0.74
C ILE A 26 -15.77 9.30 -0.31
N LYS A 27 -15.87 10.32 0.56
CA LYS A 27 -17.17 10.86 1.00
C LYS A 27 -18.00 11.37 -0.18
N THR A 28 -17.37 12.02 -1.17
CA THR A 28 -18.05 12.51 -2.36
C THR A 28 -18.54 11.36 -3.23
N ALA A 29 -17.69 10.36 -3.50
CA ALA A 29 -18.08 9.20 -4.30
C ALA A 29 -19.26 8.43 -3.70
N VAL A 30 -19.24 8.16 -2.39
CA VAL A 30 -20.30 7.35 -1.75
C VAL A 30 -21.63 8.08 -1.62
N LYS A 31 -21.69 9.42 -1.72
CA LYS A 31 -22.97 10.17 -1.75
C LYS A 31 -23.88 9.73 -2.88
N ARG A 32 -23.34 9.24 -3.97
CA ARG A 32 -24.10 8.74 -5.15
C ARG A 32 -24.77 7.38 -4.88
N TYR A 33 -24.40 6.70 -3.80
CA TYR A 33 -24.85 5.36 -3.43
C TYR A 33 -25.54 5.34 -2.07
N PRO A 34 -26.86 5.63 -2.00
CA PRO A 34 -27.59 5.71 -0.72
C PRO A 34 -27.64 4.40 0.07
N SER A 35 -27.26 3.28 -0.57
CA SER A 35 -27.11 1.97 0.09
C SER A 35 -25.88 1.88 0.99
N ILE A 36 -24.88 2.78 0.82
CA ILE A 36 -23.63 2.80 1.57
C ILE A 36 -23.72 3.82 2.71
N SER A 37 -23.34 3.40 3.91
CA SER A 37 -23.13 4.27 5.07
C SER A 37 -21.73 4.04 5.62
N ILE A 38 -20.96 5.11 5.82
CA ILE A 38 -19.62 5.04 6.42
C ILE A 38 -19.61 5.82 7.72
N ASP A 39 -19.29 5.12 8.82
CA ASP A 39 -18.99 5.71 10.12
C ASP A 39 -17.48 5.95 10.22
N TRP A 40 -17.11 7.23 10.32
CA TRP A 40 -15.72 7.66 10.32
C TRP A 40 -15.24 7.91 11.75
N SER A 41 -14.12 7.32 12.13
CA SER A 41 -13.48 7.49 13.42
C SER A 41 -12.08 8.08 13.27
N GLU A 42 -11.87 9.33 13.65
CA GLU A 42 -10.52 9.92 13.69
C GLU A 42 -9.79 9.43 14.95
N LEU A 43 -8.59 8.86 14.76
CA LEU A 43 -7.81 8.24 15.82
C LEU A 43 -6.41 8.85 15.89
N PRO A 44 -5.87 9.09 17.10
CA PRO A 44 -4.55 9.68 17.27
C PRO A 44 -3.44 8.68 16.90
N ILE A 45 -2.43 9.17 16.15
CA ILE A 45 -1.23 8.43 15.77
C ILE A 45 -0.11 9.40 15.38
N GLY A 46 1.13 8.94 15.40
CA GLY A 46 2.28 9.69 14.93
C GLY A 46 2.78 10.73 15.90
N TYR A 47 3.54 11.69 15.39
CA TYR A 47 4.14 12.75 16.19
C TYR A 47 3.10 13.70 16.82
N PRO A 48 2.01 14.06 16.13
CA PRO A 48 0.93 14.83 16.76
C PRO A 48 0.32 14.13 17.99
N SER A 49 0.16 12.81 17.94
CA SER A 49 -0.29 12.03 19.09
C SER A 49 0.74 12.05 20.23
N TYR A 50 2.03 11.92 19.88
CA TYR A 50 3.12 11.99 20.85
C TYR A 50 3.15 13.34 21.59
N LEU A 51 3.01 14.44 20.86
CA LEU A 51 2.95 15.78 21.47
C LEU A 51 1.74 15.95 22.41
N ALA A 52 0.61 15.33 22.08
CA ALA A 52 -0.62 15.46 22.86
C ALA A 52 -0.68 14.53 24.09
N SER A 53 -0.11 13.31 23.99
CA SER A 53 -0.28 12.24 24.99
C SER A 53 1.00 11.56 25.45
N GLY A 54 2.14 11.89 24.84
CA GLY A 54 3.42 11.22 25.09
C GLY A 54 3.55 9.85 24.41
N GLU A 55 2.65 9.47 23.47
CA GLU A 55 2.66 8.18 22.79
C GLU A 55 2.40 8.35 21.31
N THR A 56 3.25 7.77 20.44
CA THR A 56 3.04 7.80 18.97
C THR A 56 1.96 6.82 18.52
N LEU A 57 1.67 5.80 19.31
CA LEU A 57 0.60 4.82 19.08
C LEU A 57 -0.08 4.47 20.42
N PRO A 58 -1.08 5.25 20.87
CA PRO A 58 -1.80 4.95 22.10
C PRO A 58 -2.52 3.60 22.06
N GLU A 59 -2.56 2.89 23.18
CA GLU A 59 -3.31 1.64 23.29
C GLU A 59 -4.82 1.81 23.02
N SER A 60 -5.37 3.01 23.30
CA SER A 60 -6.75 3.37 22.94
C SER A 60 -6.99 3.33 21.44
N THR A 61 -6.02 3.79 20.62
CA THR A 61 -6.06 3.69 19.16
C THR A 61 -6.10 2.23 18.72
N LEU A 62 -5.20 1.38 19.26
CA LEU A 62 -5.20 -0.06 18.94
C LEU A 62 -6.53 -0.73 19.28
N LYS A 63 -7.09 -0.45 20.45
CA LYS A 63 -8.40 -0.98 20.86
C LYS A 63 -9.55 -0.51 19.97
N ALA A 64 -9.50 0.73 19.50
CA ALA A 64 -10.50 1.26 18.58
C ALA A 64 -10.43 0.57 17.22
N LEU A 65 -9.22 0.38 16.67
CA LEU A 65 -9.01 -0.27 15.38
C LEU A 65 -9.60 -1.68 15.29
N TYR A 66 -9.59 -2.47 16.38
CA TYR A 66 -10.23 -3.79 16.41
C TYR A 66 -11.75 -3.76 16.18
N LYS A 67 -12.39 -2.60 16.35
CA LYS A 67 -13.83 -2.43 16.15
C LYS A 67 -14.20 -1.90 14.77
N LEU A 68 -13.20 -1.60 13.94
CA LEU A 68 -13.37 -1.03 12.60
C LEU A 68 -13.28 -2.13 11.54
N ASP A 69 -13.76 -1.84 10.35
CA ASP A 69 -13.65 -2.73 9.19
C ASP A 69 -12.33 -2.52 8.42
N GLY A 70 -11.75 -1.32 8.53
CA GLY A 70 -10.48 -0.92 7.95
C GLY A 70 -10.13 0.52 8.30
N TRP A 71 -8.99 1.02 7.83
CA TRP A 71 -8.58 2.40 8.10
C TRP A 71 -7.65 2.98 7.04
N ILE A 72 -7.61 4.29 6.98
CA ILE A 72 -6.66 5.07 6.19
C ILE A 72 -5.54 5.52 7.13
N LEU A 73 -4.30 5.22 6.76
CA LEU A 73 -3.11 5.63 7.49
C LEU A 73 -2.24 6.53 6.62
N GLY A 74 -2.04 7.76 7.05
CA GLY A 74 -1.07 8.68 6.47
C GLY A 74 0.38 8.25 6.72
N PRO A 75 1.34 8.91 6.10
CA PRO A 75 2.76 8.61 6.27
C PRO A 75 3.22 8.85 7.71
N ILE A 76 4.26 8.12 8.09
CA ILE A 76 4.85 8.17 9.44
C ILE A 76 6.31 8.60 9.35
N GLY A 77 6.63 9.75 9.94
CA GLY A 77 7.96 10.35 9.99
C GLY A 77 8.84 9.85 11.15
N HIS A 78 8.83 8.57 11.46
CA HIS A 78 9.43 7.98 12.66
C HIS A 78 10.94 8.25 12.83
N MET A 79 11.65 8.65 11.79
CA MET A 79 13.07 9.04 11.89
C MET A 79 13.29 10.30 12.72
N ALA A 80 12.28 11.17 12.80
CA ALA A 80 12.28 12.39 13.61
C ALA A 80 11.83 12.17 15.06
N TYR A 81 11.35 10.97 15.41
CA TYR A 81 10.87 10.69 16.77
C TYR A 81 12.01 10.65 17.80
N PRO A 82 11.73 11.01 19.06
CA PRO A 82 12.71 10.91 20.14
C PRO A 82 13.23 9.48 20.32
N LYS A 83 14.55 9.29 20.12
CA LYS A 83 15.18 7.96 20.10
C LYS A 83 15.25 7.29 21.46
N ASN A 84 15.24 8.08 22.54
CA ASN A 84 15.41 7.60 23.92
C ASN A 84 14.08 7.40 24.66
N ASP A 85 12.95 7.62 23.99
CA ASP A 85 11.63 7.41 24.58
C ASP A 85 11.01 6.10 24.04
N PRO A 86 10.77 5.10 24.90
CA PRO A 86 10.20 3.82 24.50
C PRO A 86 8.74 3.93 24.01
N LYS A 87 8.09 5.09 24.19
CA LYS A 87 6.74 5.39 23.69
C LYS A 87 6.74 6.07 22.34
N ALA A 88 7.88 6.58 21.88
CA ALA A 88 8.07 7.20 20.56
C ALA A 88 8.45 6.12 19.52
N ILE A 89 7.55 5.19 19.26
CA ILE A 89 7.79 4.01 18.42
C ILE A 89 7.33 4.23 16.98
N ASN A 90 7.86 3.45 16.02
CA ASN A 90 7.31 3.35 14.68
C ASN A 90 6.01 2.50 14.71
N PRO A 91 4.83 3.08 14.40
CA PRO A 91 3.57 2.34 14.44
C PRO A 91 3.43 1.25 13.38
N HIS A 92 4.05 1.41 12.19
CA HIS A 92 3.86 0.53 11.04
C HIS A 92 4.07 -0.96 11.36
N PRO A 93 5.21 -1.40 11.95
CA PRO A 93 5.42 -2.81 12.24
C PRO A 93 4.38 -3.39 13.21
N ILE A 94 3.93 -2.57 14.15
CA ILE A 94 2.96 -2.99 15.17
C ILE A 94 1.60 -3.20 14.53
N LEU A 95 1.11 -2.23 13.74
CA LEU A 95 -0.17 -2.33 13.05
C LEU A 95 -0.18 -3.52 12.10
N ARG A 96 0.86 -3.70 11.27
CA ARG A 96 0.96 -4.80 10.32
C ARG A 96 0.88 -6.17 11.00
N ARG A 97 1.61 -6.33 12.10
CA ARG A 97 1.63 -7.58 12.87
C ARG A 97 0.33 -7.82 13.66
N ARG A 98 -0.15 -6.79 14.39
CA ARG A 98 -1.34 -6.91 15.26
C ARG A 98 -2.59 -7.28 14.49
N PHE A 99 -2.73 -6.78 13.26
CA PHE A 99 -3.89 -6.98 12.40
C PHE A 99 -3.62 -7.99 11.27
N ASP A 100 -2.52 -8.73 11.34
CA ASP A 100 -2.12 -9.76 10.38
C ASP A 100 -2.18 -9.29 8.92
N LEU A 101 -1.70 -8.07 8.64
CA LEU A 101 -1.71 -7.46 7.31
C LEU A 101 -0.57 -8.03 6.47
N VAL A 102 -0.74 -9.23 5.96
CA VAL A 102 0.31 -10.04 5.31
C VAL A 102 0.66 -9.54 3.92
N SER A 103 -0.32 -9.10 3.13
CA SER A 103 -0.13 -8.60 1.77
C SER A 103 -0.06 -7.08 1.74
N ASN A 104 0.95 -6.54 1.06
CA ASN A 104 1.04 -5.13 0.74
C ASN A 104 0.96 -4.98 -0.79
N ILE A 105 -0.20 -4.57 -1.26
CA ILE A 105 -0.59 -4.48 -2.67
C ILE A 105 -0.20 -3.09 -3.16
N ARG A 106 0.69 -2.99 -4.15
CA ARG A 106 1.25 -1.74 -4.67
C ARG A 106 1.10 -1.68 -6.18
N PRO A 107 0.02 -1.09 -6.70
CA PRO A 107 -0.13 -0.86 -8.14
C PRO A 107 0.83 0.21 -8.65
N THR A 108 1.28 0.04 -9.88
CA THR A 108 2.14 0.95 -10.62
C THR A 108 1.53 1.15 -11.99
N ARG A 109 1.10 2.37 -12.29
CA ARG A 109 0.43 2.71 -13.54
C ARG A 109 0.99 4.01 -14.12
N SER A 110 1.28 4.01 -15.43
CA SER A 110 1.63 5.22 -16.17
C SER A 110 0.39 5.86 -16.76
N PHE A 111 0.40 7.18 -16.84
CA PHE A 111 -0.65 7.98 -17.49
C PHE A 111 -0.07 8.68 -18.71
N PRO A 112 -0.67 8.56 -19.91
CA PRO A 112 -0.13 9.13 -21.14
C PRO A 112 0.09 10.64 -21.09
N SER A 113 -0.72 11.32 -20.31
CA SER A 113 -0.68 12.77 -20.07
C SER A 113 0.50 13.23 -19.21
N LEU A 114 1.08 12.35 -18.37
CA LEU A 114 2.11 12.69 -17.40
C LEU A 114 3.52 12.31 -17.87
N PRO A 115 4.56 13.05 -17.43
CA PRO A 115 5.93 12.67 -17.67
C PRO A 115 6.29 11.39 -16.90
N CYS A 116 6.79 10.39 -17.63
CA CYS A 116 7.26 9.14 -17.04
C CYS A 116 8.33 8.50 -17.92
N LEU A 117 9.09 7.54 -17.37
CA LEU A 117 10.11 6.84 -18.13
C LEU A 117 9.52 5.82 -19.11
N HIS A 118 8.42 5.20 -18.72
CA HIS A 118 7.73 4.20 -19.56
C HIS A 118 6.23 4.47 -19.64
N GLN A 119 5.71 4.44 -20.85
CA GLN A 119 4.27 4.45 -21.12
C GLN A 119 3.71 3.02 -21.14
N ASN A 120 2.38 2.90 -21.01
CA ASN A 120 1.66 1.62 -21.02
C ASN A 120 2.08 0.66 -19.89
N VAL A 121 2.55 1.20 -18.77
CA VAL A 121 2.82 0.44 -17.55
C VAL A 121 1.52 0.31 -16.77
N ASP A 122 1.16 -0.92 -16.43
CA ASP A 122 0.05 -1.24 -15.55
C ASP A 122 0.30 -2.59 -14.91
N LEU A 123 1.05 -2.60 -13.82
CA LEU A 123 1.40 -3.79 -13.07
C LEU A 123 1.12 -3.60 -11.58
N VAL A 124 1.05 -4.69 -10.84
CA VAL A 124 0.92 -4.66 -9.38
C VAL A 124 1.98 -5.55 -8.75
N ILE A 125 2.73 -5.01 -7.81
CA ILE A 125 3.65 -5.80 -6.99
C ILE A 125 3.01 -6.02 -5.62
N ILE A 126 2.86 -7.29 -5.22
CA ILE A 126 2.39 -7.67 -3.90
C ILE A 126 3.59 -8.11 -3.07
N ARG A 127 3.91 -7.32 -2.07
CA ARG A 127 4.98 -7.55 -1.11
C ARG A 127 4.45 -8.30 0.10
N GLU A 128 5.12 -9.38 0.50
CA GLU A 128 4.93 -9.94 1.84
C GLU A 128 5.34 -8.90 2.89
N ASN A 129 4.54 -8.72 3.93
CA ASN A 129 4.61 -7.53 4.76
C ASN A 129 5.13 -7.76 6.20
N ASN A 130 5.21 -9.02 6.66
CA ASN A 130 5.45 -9.36 8.07
C ASN A 130 6.69 -10.22 8.35
N GLU A 131 7.35 -10.75 7.34
CA GLU A 131 8.47 -11.68 7.45
C GLU A 131 9.76 -11.14 6.78
N GLY A 132 10.62 -12.02 6.34
CA GLY A 132 11.87 -11.70 5.66
C GLY A 132 13.00 -11.43 6.64
N PHE A 133 13.79 -10.40 6.39
CA PHE A 133 14.86 -9.94 7.29
C PHE A 133 14.36 -9.01 8.41
N GLN A 134 13.12 -9.21 8.83
CA GLN A 134 12.50 -8.52 9.96
C GLN A 134 12.08 -9.55 11.03
N PRO A 135 13.03 -10.36 11.54
CA PRO A 135 12.73 -11.50 12.40
C PRO A 135 12.18 -11.10 13.77
N ASP A 136 12.47 -9.89 14.22
CA ASP A 136 11.89 -9.29 15.43
C ASP A 136 10.36 -9.24 15.41
N ARG A 137 9.75 -9.35 14.24
CA ARG A 137 8.27 -9.41 14.08
C ARG A 137 7.70 -10.82 14.33
N ASN A 138 8.52 -11.86 14.17
CA ASN A 138 8.11 -13.27 14.18
C ASN A 138 8.73 -14.09 15.32
N MET A 139 9.65 -13.53 16.11
CA MET A 139 10.27 -14.24 17.21
C MET A 139 9.39 -14.20 18.46
N TYR A 140 9.15 -15.38 19.06
CA TYR A 140 8.47 -15.49 20.35
C TYR A 140 9.31 -14.90 21.50
N LYS A 141 10.62 -15.18 21.51
CA LYS A 141 11.59 -14.59 22.44
C LYS A 141 12.86 -14.20 21.71
N GLY A 142 13.49 -13.11 22.12
CA GLY A 142 14.72 -12.59 21.53
C GLY A 142 14.47 -11.80 20.26
N VAL A 143 15.58 -11.37 19.65
CA VAL A 143 15.63 -10.63 18.41
C VAL A 143 16.45 -11.40 17.38
N GLY A 144 16.02 -11.49 16.16
CA GLY A 144 16.74 -12.19 15.10
C GLY A 144 17.87 -11.35 14.46
N LYS A 145 18.36 -10.33 15.18
CA LYS A 145 19.49 -9.47 14.79
C LYS A 145 20.42 -9.36 15.98
N PHE A 146 21.69 -9.68 15.81
CA PHE A 146 22.66 -9.62 16.89
C PHE A 146 24.08 -9.49 16.36
N MET A 147 24.99 -8.97 17.19
CA MET A 147 26.40 -8.83 16.88
C MET A 147 27.22 -9.75 17.85
N PRO A 148 27.70 -10.90 17.36
CA PRO A 148 28.55 -11.79 18.18
C PRO A 148 29.89 -11.17 18.52
N THR A 149 30.40 -10.31 17.66
CA THR A 149 31.63 -9.51 17.87
C THR A 149 31.40 -8.10 17.31
N PRO A 150 32.26 -7.11 17.65
CA PRO A 150 32.17 -5.76 17.06
C PRO A 150 32.24 -5.72 15.52
N ASP A 151 32.88 -6.73 14.94
CA ASP A 151 33.12 -6.81 13.49
C ASP A 151 32.15 -7.78 12.74
N MET A 152 31.16 -8.36 13.47
CA MET A 152 30.22 -9.33 12.89
C MET A 152 28.79 -9.02 13.28
N ALA A 153 27.94 -8.81 12.27
CA ALA A 153 26.50 -8.66 12.46
C ALA A 153 25.74 -9.77 11.73
N LEU A 154 24.70 -10.31 12.38
CA LEU A 154 23.85 -11.36 11.85
C LEU A 154 22.38 -10.91 11.80
N SER A 155 21.68 -11.32 10.75
CA SER A 155 20.23 -11.18 10.62
C SER A 155 19.63 -12.51 10.18
N VAL A 156 18.65 -13.00 10.91
CA VAL A 156 17.89 -14.19 10.55
C VAL A 156 16.81 -13.79 9.54
N ARG A 157 16.65 -14.57 8.48
CA ARG A 157 15.56 -14.44 7.53
C ARG A 157 14.47 -15.47 7.80
N VAL A 158 13.24 -15.00 8.00
CA VAL A 158 12.07 -15.86 8.26
C VAL A 158 11.19 -15.88 7.03
N ILE A 159 10.81 -17.08 6.56
CA ILE A 159 9.81 -17.30 5.52
C ILE A 159 8.92 -18.43 5.98
N THR A 160 7.61 -18.24 5.99
CA THR A 160 6.64 -19.27 6.33
C THR A 160 5.77 -19.65 5.11
N ARG A 161 5.33 -20.89 5.08
CA ARG A 161 4.40 -21.38 4.06
C ARG A 161 3.07 -20.64 4.13
N ARG A 162 2.58 -20.33 5.33
CA ARG A 162 1.34 -19.62 5.55
C ARG A 162 1.32 -18.25 4.85
N ASN A 163 2.30 -17.41 5.15
CA ASN A 163 2.35 -16.06 4.59
C ASN A 163 2.69 -16.07 3.09
N SER A 164 3.57 -16.97 2.66
CA SER A 164 3.89 -17.15 1.24
C SER A 164 2.65 -17.56 0.44
N ALA A 165 1.85 -18.51 0.94
CA ALA A 165 0.60 -18.91 0.29
C ALA A 165 -0.46 -17.80 0.30
N PHE A 166 -0.55 -17.00 1.40
CA PHE A 166 -1.48 -15.88 1.47
C PHE A 166 -1.16 -14.81 0.41
N VAL A 167 0.10 -14.40 0.30
CA VAL A 167 0.55 -13.43 -0.72
C VAL A 167 0.33 -13.98 -2.13
N ALA A 168 0.60 -15.27 -2.36
CA ALA A 168 0.34 -15.91 -3.64
C ALA A 168 -1.16 -15.85 -3.99
N ARG A 169 -2.07 -16.27 -3.07
CA ARG A 169 -3.53 -16.18 -3.29
C ARG A 169 -3.96 -14.76 -3.62
N SER A 170 -3.50 -13.78 -2.84
CA SER A 170 -3.77 -12.37 -3.13
C SER A 170 -3.36 -11.99 -4.56
N GLY A 171 -2.22 -12.52 -5.03
CA GLY A 171 -1.73 -12.28 -6.39
C GLY A 171 -2.59 -12.94 -7.47
N PHE A 172 -2.97 -14.19 -7.27
CA PHE A 172 -3.81 -14.92 -8.25
C PHE A 172 -5.23 -14.37 -8.30
N ASP A 173 -5.85 -14.06 -7.15
CA ASP A 173 -7.17 -13.42 -7.09
C ASP A 173 -7.16 -12.08 -7.80
N LEU A 174 -6.13 -11.25 -7.55
CA LEU A 174 -6.00 -9.96 -8.23
C LEU A 174 -5.79 -10.11 -9.73
N ALA A 175 -4.95 -11.03 -10.19
CA ALA A 175 -4.73 -11.28 -11.62
C ALA A 175 -6.03 -11.74 -12.31
N ARG A 176 -6.85 -12.53 -11.62
CA ARG A 176 -8.18 -12.94 -12.10
C ARG A 176 -9.17 -11.78 -12.17
N GLN A 177 -9.16 -10.87 -11.18
CA GLN A 177 -10.03 -9.69 -11.17
C GLN A 177 -9.63 -8.67 -12.24
N ARG A 178 -8.34 -8.43 -12.43
CA ARG A 178 -7.82 -7.45 -13.40
C ARG A 178 -8.10 -7.83 -14.86
N GLN A 179 -8.24 -9.10 -15.18
CA GLN A 179 -8.49 -9.61 -16.54
C GLN A 179 -7.52 -9.07 -17.62
N ARG A 180 -6.31 -8.64 -17.23
CA ARG A 180 -5.32 -8.03 -18.11
C ARG A 180 -4.46 -9.12 -18.80
N LEU A 181 -3.25 -9.40 -18.34
CA LEU A 181 -2.40 -10.46 -18.91
C LEU A 181 -2.69 -11.83 -18.26
N LYS A 182 -3.45 -11.88 -17.18
CA LYS A 182 -3.74 -13.10 -16.41
C LYS A 182 -2.48 -13.87 -16.05
N LYS A 183 -1.46 -13.15 -15.55
CA LYS A 183 -0.16 -13.69 -15.24
C LYS A 183 0.31 -13.30 -13.85
N VAL A 184 0.84 -14.27 -13.09
CA VAL A 184 1.51 -14.06 -11.80
C VAL A 184 2.97 -14.46 -11.91
N THR A 185 3.87 -13.54 -11.56
CA THR A 185 5.33 -13.76 -11.54
C THR A 185 5.83 -13.76 -10.11
N ALA A 186 6.36 -14.88 -9.60
CA ALA A 186 6.93 -14.98 -8.26
C ALA A 186 8.44 -14.69 -8.27
N ILE A 187 8.85 -13.70 -7.48
CA ILE A 187 10.24 -13.21 -7.44
C ILE A 187 11.04 -13.87 -6.32
N HIS A 188 12.22 -14.38 -6.67
CA HIS A 188 13.05 -15.12 -5.74
C HIS A 188 14.56 -14.90 -5.98
N LYS A 189 15.40 -15.45 -5.08
CA LYS A 189 16.84 -15.63 -5.25
C LYS A 189 17.26 -17.01 -4.72
N ASN A 190 16.62 -18.06 -5.22
CA ASN A 190 16.81 -19.43 -4.72
C ASN A 190 18.19 -20.01 -5.04
N THR A 191 18.96 -19.42 -5.95
CA THR A 191 20.36 -19.76 -6.17
C THR A 191 21.24 -19.45 -4.95
N VAL A 192 20.88 -18.46 -4.15
CA VAL A 192 21.58 -18.04 -2.93
C VAL A 192 20.81 -18.48 -1.68
N PHE A 193 19.52 -18.12 -1.61
CA PHE A 193 18.65 -18.45 -0.47
C PHE A 193 17.83 -19.72 -0.76
N LYS A 194 18.52 -20.84 -0.94
CA LYS A 194 17.90 -22.11 -1.42
C LYS A 194 16.69 -22.53 -0.61
N MET A 195 16.77 -22.49 0.73
CA MET A 195 15.68 -22.95 1.58
C MET A 195 14.56 -21.92 1.69
N THR A 196 14.88 -20.67 2.02
CA THR A 196 13.85 -19.64 2.26
C THR A 196 13.16 -19.20 0.99
N CYS A 197 13.88 -18.91 -0.10
CA CYS A 197 13.27 -18.63 -1.40
C CYS A 197 12.63 -19.88 -2.02
N GLY A 198 13.22 -21.08 -1.81
CA GLY A 198 12.60 -22.33 -2.23
C GLY A 198 11.23 -22.52 -1.62
N LEU A 199 11.10 -22.38 -0.30
CA LEU A 199 9.81 -22.47 0.40
C LEU A 199 8.78 -21.47 -0.12
N PHE A 200 9.20 -20.22 -0.41
CA PHE A 200 8.33 -19.21 -1.01
C PHE A 200 7.82 -19.64 -2.39
N VAL A 201 8.73 -20.02 -3.28
CA VAL A 201 8.39 -20.45 -4.65
C VAL A 201 7.51 -21.70 -4.66
N ASP A 202 7.80 -22.69 -3.79
CA ASP A 202 7.01 -23.92 -3.70
C ASP A 202 5.59 -23.61 -3.19
N SER A 203 5.46 -22.69 -2.21
CA SER A 203 4.16 -22.22 -1.75
C SER A 203 3.36 -21.53 -2.87
N CYS A 204 4.03 -20.72 -3.69
CA CYS A 204 3.38 -20.07 -4.84
C CYS A 204 2.94 -21.10 -5.90
N ARG A 205 3.77 -22.13 -6.18
CA ARG A 205 3.41 -23.21 -7.11
C ARG A 205 2.23 -24.04 -6.62
N ASP A 206 2.16 -24.31 -5.31
CA ASP A 206 1.05 -25.05 -4.76
C ASP A 206 -0.26 -24.28 -4.92
N VAL A 207 -0.26 -22.97 -4.64
CA VAL A 207 -1.42 -22.11 -4.87
C VAL A 207 -1.75 -22.00 -6.37
N ALA A 208 -0.79 -21.91 -7.26
CA ALA A 208 -1.02 -21.83 -8.71
C ALA A 208 -1.87 -22.98 -9.27
N LYS A 209 -1.82 -24.17 -8.65
CA LYS A 209 -2.66 -25.33 -9.03
C LYS A 209 -4.16 -25.06 -8.87
N GLU A 210 -4.55 -24.12 -8.00
CA GLU A 210 -5.93 -23.73 -7.77
C GLU A 210 -6.45 -22.72 -8.80
N TYR A 211 -5.53 -22.20 -9.67
CA TYR A 211 -5.81 -21.14 -10.67
C TYR A 211 -5.34 -21.54 -12.08
N PRO A 212 -5.93 -22.59 -12.68
CA PRO A 212 -5.48 -23.10 -13.99
C PRO A 212 -5.69 -22.12 -15.14
N ASP A 213 -6.49 -21.07 -14.93
CA ASP A 213 -6.78 -19.98 -15.87
C ASP A 213 -5.75 -18.83 -15.81
N ILE A 214 -4.79 -18.87 -14.87
CA ILE A 214 -3.78 -17.84 -14.67
C ILE A 214 -2.40 -18.41 -14.97
N GLN A 215 -1.65 -17.76 -15.85
CA GLN A 215 -0.27 -18.13 -16.12
C GLN A 215 0.61 -17.88 -14.88
N PHE A 216 1.43 -18.86 -14.53
CA PHE A 216 2.39 -18.74 -13.42
C PHE A 216 3.82 -18.88 -13.92
N GLU A 217 4.68 -17.94 -13.53
CA GLU A 217 6.11 -18.01 -13.77
C GLU A 217 6.91 -17.63 -12.53
N THR A 218 8.19 -17.98 -12.51
CA THR A 218 9.11 -17.58 -11.44
C THR A 218 10.32 -16.90 -12.04
N MET A 219 10.86 -15.89 -11.36
CA MET A 219 11.99 -15.13 -11.87
C MET A 219 12.98 -14.76 -10.76
N SER A 220 14.28 -14.78 -11.08
CA SER A 220 15.30 -14.25 -10.17
C SER A 220 15.17 -12.74 -10.02
N VAL A 221 15.34 -12.24 -8.79
CA VAL A 221 15.15 -10.83 -8.45
C VAL A 221 16.02 -9.89 -9.30
N ASP A 222 17.25 -10.25 -9.55
CA ASP A 222 18.18 -9.47 -10.39
C ASP A 222 17.73 -9.42 -11.87
N THR A 223 17.25 -10.53 -12.40
CA THR A 223 16.68 -10.58 -13.76
C THR A 223 15.39 -9.76 -13.82
N PHE A 224 14.55 -9.84 -12.80
CA PHE A 224 13.31 -9.06 -12.75
C PHE A 224 13.59 -7.56 -12.64
N ALA A 225 14.49 -7.12 -11.77
CA ALA A 225 14.89 -5.71 -11.65
C ALA A 225 15.37 -5.14 -12.99
N MET A 226 16.28 -5.86 -13.69
CA MET A 226 16.71 -5.46 -15.02
C MET A 226 15.53 -5.36 -16.01
N ARG A 227 14.65 -6.36 -16.03
CA ARG A 227 13.50 -6.40 -16.96
C ARG A 227 12.45 -5.37 -16.61
N LEU A 228 12.23 -5.07 -15.32
CA LEU A 228 11.32 -4.03 -14.86
C LEU A 228 11.70 -2.67 -15.44
N VAL A 229 13.01 -2.36 -15.48
CA VAL A 229 13.51 -1.13 -16.13
C VAL A 229 13.38 -1.17 -17.65
N MET A 230 13.55 -2.33 -18.27
CA MET A 230 13.57 -2.45 -19.74
C MET A 230 12.17 -2.63 -20.35
N ARG A 231 11.31 -3.40 -19.71
CA ARG A 231 10.02 -3.86 -20.27
C ARG A 231 8.98 -4.07 -19.18
N PRO A 232 8.61 -3.01 -18.40
CA PRO A 232 7.63 -3.13 -17.30
C PRO A 232 6.25 -3.58 -17.78
N GLN A 233 5.87 -3.29 -19.02
CA GLN A 233 4.59 -3.66 -19.62
C GLN A 233 4.38 -5.17 -19.80
N ASP A 234 5.42 -6.00 -19.70
CA ASP A 234 5.35 -7.45 -19.84
C ASP A 234 4.80 -8.14 -18.57
N TYR A 235 4.58 -7.37 -17.49
CA TYR A 235 4.13 -7.89 -16.19
C TYR A 235 2.70 -7.46 -15.87
N ASP A 236 1.98 -8.32 -15.13
CA ASP A 236 0.64 -8.05 -14.62
C ASP A 236 0.67 -8.02 -13.10
N VAL A 237 0.71 -9.17 -12.45
CA VAL A 237 0.83 -9.26 -10.99
C VAL A 237 2.15 -9.96 -10.62
N VAL A 238 2.89 -9.31 -9.74
CA VAL A 238 4.18 -9.81 -9.24
C VAL A 238 4.05 -10.07 -7.75
N VAL A 239 4.49 -11.22 -7.28
CA VAL A 239 4.52 -11.54 -5.84
C VAL A 239 5.95 -11.71 -5.36
N ALA A 240 6.28 -11.09 -4.24
CA ALA A 240 7.64 -11.06 -3.73
C ALA A 240 7.69 -11.16 -2.19
N THR A 241 8.81 -11.69 -1.68
CA THR A 241 9.12 -11.63 -0.26
C THR A 241 9.38 -10.18 0.18
N ASN A 242 9.33 -9.91 1.46
CA ASN A 242 9.31 -8.57 2.05
C ASN A 242 10.35 -7.60 1.46
N MET A 243 11.63 -7.90 1.62
CA MET A 243 12.72 -6.99 1.19
C MET A 243 12.75 -6.81 -0.33
N PHE A 244 12.57 -7.88 -1.09
CA PHE A 244 12.54 -7.78 -2.56
C PHE A 244 11.34 -6.96 -3.04
N GLY A 245 10.17 -7.19 -2.47
CA GLY A 245 8.97 -6.42 -2.77
C GLY A 245 9.13 -4.94 -2.45
N ASP A 246 9.81 -4.59 -1.35
CA ASP A 246 10.05 -3.21 -0.96
C ASP A 246 10.89 -2.46 -2.01
N ILE A 247 12.03 -3.02 -2.38
CA ILE A 247 12.95 -2.42 -3.35
C ILE A 247 12.30 -2.30 -4.73
N LEU A 248 11.68 -3.38 -5.19
CA LEU A 248 11.11 -3.43 -6.54
C LEU A 248 9.87 -2.52 -6.71
N THR A 249 9.13 -2.27 -5.64
CA THR A 249 7.98 -1.34 -5.72
C THR A 249 8.42 0.11 -5.83
N ASP A 250 9.50 0.50 -5.17
CA ASP A 250 10.04 1.86 -5.28
C ASP A 250 10.71 2.07 -6.65
N GLU A 251 11.41 1.04 -7.17
CA GLU A 251 11.92 1.03 -8.54
C GLU A 251 10.77 1.19 -9.55
N ALA A 252 9.69 0.42 -9.40
CA ALA A 252 8.51 0.51 -10.27
C ALA A 252 7.85 1.90 -10.22
N ALA A 253 7.71 2.49 -9.02
CA ALA A 253 7.19 3.84 -8.86
C ALA A 253 8.03 4.89 -9.62
N GLY A 254 9.36 4.73 -9.60
CA GLY A 254 10.27 5.60 -10.34
C GLY A 254 10.04 5.58 -11.86
N LEU A 255 9.53 4.48 -12.41
CA LEU A 255 9.25 4.36 -13.85
C LEU A 255 8.03 5.19 -14.31
N VAL A 256 7.12 5.51 -13.40
CA VAL A 256 5.80 6.11 -13.72
C VAL A 256 5.56 7.50 -13.14
N GLY A 257 6.56 8.11 -12.49
CA GLY A 257 6.44 9.48 -11.97
C GLY A 257 6.87 9.64 -10.50
N GLY A 258 7.36 8.59 -9.86
CA GLY A 258 7.91 8.64 -8.50
C GLY A 258 6.93 8.24 -7.40
N LEU A 259 7.34 8.45 -6.15
CA LEU A 259 6.62 7.95 -4.97
C LEU A 259 5.25 8.62 -4.76
N GLY A 260 5.03 9.83 -5.27
CA GLY A 260 3.71 10.49 -5.27
C GLY A 260 2.66 9.71 -6.08
N MET A 261 3.10 8.84 -7.00
CA MET A 261 2.27 7.97 -7.84
C MET A 261 2.22 6.52 -7.33
N ALA A 262 2.59 6.27 -6.08
CA ALA A 262 2.72 4.93 -5.51
C ALA A 262 1.70 4.64 -4.40
N PRO A 263 0.46 4.28 -4.76
CA PRO A 263 -0.56 3.88 -3.78
C PRO A 263 -0.24 2.53 -3.15
N GLY A 264 -0.93 2.21 -2.06
CA GLY A 264 -0.76 0.94 -1.39
C GLY A 264 -1.92 0.55 -0.48
N LEU A 265 -2.15 -0.75 -0.40
CA LEU A 265 -3.09 -1.37 0.53
C LEU A 265 -2.41 -2.51 1.26
N CYS A 266 -2.30 -2.40 2.58
CA CYS A 266 -1.91 -3.53 3.41
C CYS A 266 -3.17 -4.32 3.80
N SER A 267 -3.25 -5.60 3.44
CA SER A 267 -4.42 -6.44 3.72
C SER A 267 -4.06 -7.75 4.39
N GLY A 268 -4.96 -8.21 5.22
CA GLY A 268 -4.95 -9.50 5.88
C GLY A 268 -6.28 -10.23 5.71
N PRO A 269 -6.49 -11.32 6.46
CA PRO A 269 -7.75 -12.05 6.39
C PRO A 269 -8.96 -11.20 6.82
N ASP A 270 -8.79 -10.37 7.85
CA ASP A 270 -9.89 -9.67 8.50
C ASP A 270 -9.89 -8.16 8.31
N TYR A 271 -8.72 -7.56 8.13
CA TYR A 271 -8.53 -6.11 8.11
C TYR A 271 -7.76 -5.64 6.89
N ALA A 272 -7.99 -4.38 6.51
CA ALA A 272 -7.17 -3.69 5.54
C ALA A 272 -6.83 -2.27 5.98
N MET A 273 -5.67 -1.79 5.58
CA MET A 273 -5.12 -0.48 5.86
C MET A 273 -4.66 0.17 4.57
N ALA A 274 -5.36 1.22 4.15
CA ALA A 274 -4.90 2.08 3.06
C ALA A 274 -3.66 2.84 3.52
N GLN A 275 -2.56 2.70 2.81
CA GLN A 275 -1.30 3.35 3.14
C GLN A 275 -0.48 3.57 1.86
N ALA A 276 -0.35 4.82 1.44
CA ALA A 276 0.57 5.18 0.37
C ALA A 276 2.02 4.81 0.73
N THR A 277 2.85 4.54 -0.28
CA THR A 277 4.22 4.06 -0.06
C THR A 277 5.23 5.15 0.25
N HIS A 278 4.90 6.41 -0.09
CA HIS A 278 5.77 7.56 0.19
C HIS A 278 5.97 7.83 1.69
N GLY A 279 7.06 8.51 2.03
CA GLY A 279 7.34 9.00 3.38
C GLY A 279 6.51 10.23 3.77
N SER A 280 6.83 10.81 4.91
CA SER A 280 6.11 11.98 5.47
C SER A 280 6.51 13.33 4.83
N ALA A 281 7.62 13.39 4.08
CA ALA A 281 8.11 14.57 3.37
C ALA A 281 8.03 15.88 4.19
N PRO A 282 8.75 15.97 5.31
CA PRO A 282 8.68 17.12 6.23
C PRO A 282 9.10 18.45 5.58
N ASP A 283 9.89 18.40 4.52
CA ASP A 283 10.38 19.55 3.76
C ASP A 283 9.27 20.30 3.00
N ILE A 284 8.18 19.61 2.64
CA ILE A 284 7.04 20.19 1.92
C ILE A 284 5.75 20.23 2.77
N ALA A 285 5.78 19.74 3.99
CA ALA A 285 4.64 19.76 4.88
C ALA A 285 4.13 21.18 5.17
N GLY A 286 2.82 21.38 5.19
CA GLY A 286 2.15 22.67 5.40
C GLY A 286 2.17 23.61 4.20
N LYS A 287 2.78 23.19 3.05
CA LYS A 287 2.84 24.03 1.84
C LYS A 287 1.70 23.78 0.85
N ASN A 288 0.86 22.80 1.11
CA ASN A 288 -0.26 22.40 0.23
C ASN A 288 0.16 22.09 -1.22
N ILE A 289 1.33 21.44 -1.39
CA ILE A 289 1.90 21.06 -2.70
C ILE A 289 2.14 19.55 -2.84
N ALA A 290 1.93 18.78 -1.79
CA ALA A 290 2.07 17.33 -1.82
C ALA A 290 1.02 16.70 -2.76
N ASN A 291 1.45 15.74 -3.58
CA ASN A 291 0.56 15.01 -4.48
C ASN A 291 -0.38 14.08 -3.68
N PRO A 292 -1.70 14.25 -3.74
CA PRO A 292 -2.64 13.41 -3.00
C PRO A 292 -2.98 12.10 -3.72
N TYR A 293 -2.57 11.90 -4.98
CA TYR A 293 -2.91 10.75 -5.81
C TYR A 293 -2.73 9.42 -5.09
N ALA A 294 -1.52 9.19 -4.55
CA ALA A 294 -1.21 7.92 -3.91
C ALA A 294 -2.14 7.61 -2.73
N MET A 295 -2.49 8.63 -1.93
CA MET A 295 -3.39 8.44 -0.79
C MET A 295 -4.85 8.28 -1.22
N VAL A 296 -5.30 9.01 -2.25
CA VAL A 296 -6.65 8.88 -2.82
C VAL A 296 -6.86 7.48 -3.37
N ILE A 297 -5.93 6.98 -4.20
CA ILE A 297 -6.02 5.62 -4.75
C ILE A 297 -5.86 4.56 -3.66
N SER A 298 -5.02 4.79 -2.64
CA SER A 298 -4.98 3.87 -1.48
C SER A 298 -6.34 3.77 -0.77
N GLY A 299 -7.03 4.91 -0.61
CA GLY A 299 -8.39 4.95 -0.06
C GLY A 299 -9.42 4.26 -0.96
N GLN A 300 -9.32 4.44 -2.27
CA GLN A 300 -10.11 3.73 -3.28
C GLN A 300 -9.91 2.21 -3.17
N MET A 301 -8.65 1.76 -3.06
CA MET A 301 -8.32 0.34 -2.87
C MET A 301 -8.93 -0.24 -1.58
N LEU A 302 -8.96 0.54 -0.49
CA LEU A 302 -9.63 0.14 0.74
C LEU A 302 -11.13 -0.05 0.54
N LEU A 303 -11.79 0.90 -0.14
CA LEU A 303 -13.23 0.81 -0.43
C LEU A 303 -13.54 -0.40 -1.31
N SER A 304 -12.72 -0.65 -2.33
CA SER A 304 -12.82 -1.83 -3.20
C SER A 304 -12.64 -3.15 -2.42
N TRP A 305 -11.65 -3.20 -1.53
CA TRP A 305 -11.42 -4.39 -0.68
C TRP A 305 -12.60 -4.66 0.27
N LEU A 306 -13.13 -3.60 0.90
CA LEU A 306 -14.30 -3.69 1.77
C LEU A 306 -15.55 -4.13 1.00
N GLY A 307 -15.76 -3.57 -0.20
CA GLY A 307 -16.86 -3.95 -1.11
C GLY A 307 -16.77 -5.42 -1.52
N SER A 308 -15.59 -5.88 -1.89
CA SER A 308 -15.34 -7.30 -2.22
C SER A 308 -15.61 -8.21 -1.02
N LYS A 309 -15.14 -7.85 0.16
CA LYS A 309 -15.31 -8.63 1.39
C LYS A 309 -16.78 -8.73 1.82
N LYS A 310 -17.56 -7.66 1.64
CA LYS A 310 -19.01 -7.64 1.99
C LYS A 310 -19.91 -7.97 0.79
N GLN A 311 -19.33 -8.29 -0.37
CA GLN A 311 -20.08 -8.54 -1.62
C GLN A 311 -21.04 -7.39 -1.96
N ASP A 312 -20.57 -6.15 -1.79
CA ASP A 312 -21.32 -4.93 -2.00
C ASP A 312 -20.97 -4.31 -3.38
N PRO A 313 -21.84 -4.46 -4.39
CA PRO A 313 -21.59 -3.95 -5.74
C PRO A 313 -21.52 -2.42 -5.79
N ASP A 314 -22.27 -1.72 -4.93
CA ASP A 314 -22.26 -0.25 -4.90
C ASP A 314 -20.93 0.29 -4.37
N ALA A 315 -20.33 -0.35 -3.36
CA ALA A 315 -19.00 0.01 -2.88
C ALA A 315 -17.92 -0.24 -3.94
N LEU A 316 -18.04 -1.32 -4.71
CA LEU A 316 -17.13 -1.61 -5.83
C LEU A 316 -17.26 -0.55 -6.92
N LYS A 317 -18.49 -0.14 -7.23
CA LYS A 317 -18.74 0.88 -8.23
C LYS A 317 -18.28 2.26 -7.77
N ALA A 318 -18.54 2.65 -6.53
CA ALA A 318 -18.01 3.89 -5.96
C ALA A 318 -16.47 3.93 -6.00
N ALA A 319 -15.80 2.79 -5.78
CA ALA A 319 -14.36 2.70 -5.92
C ALA A 319 -13.91 2.88 -7.40
N GLN A 320 -14.63 2.34 -8.36
CA GLN A 320 -14.37 2.55 -9.79
C GLN A 320 -14.60 3.99 -10.22
N ASP A 321 -15.65 4.64 -9.73
CA ASP A 321 -15.92 6.06 -9.99
C ASP A 321 -14.74 6.94 -9.50
N ILE A 322 -14.18 6.65 -8.32
CA ILE A 322 -12.98 7.38 -7.84
C ILE A 322 -11.81 7.21 -8.81
N GLU A 323 -11.57 6.00 -9.30
CA GLU A 323 -10.49 5.74 -10.26
C GLU A 323 -10.69 6.52 -11.55
N GLY A 324 -11.90 6.49 -12.11
CA GLY A 324 -12.26 7.24 -13.34
C GLY A 324 -12.11 8.75 -13.17
N ALA A 325 -12.58 9.31 -12.05
CA ALA A 325 -12.43 10.74 -11.76
C ALA A 325 -10.97 11.16 -11.62
N VAL A 326 -10.13 10.34 -10.96
CA VAL A 326 -8.69 10.58 -10.86
C VAL A 326 -8.03 10.55 -12.25
N GLU A 327 -8.36 9.56 -13.08
CA GLU A 327 -7.84 9.46 -14.45
C GLU A 327 -8.20 10.71 -15.25
N LYS A 328 -9.44 11.16 -15.19
CA LYS A 328 -9.90 12.38 -15.88
C LYS A 328 -9.09 13.61 -15.48
N VAL A 329 -8.90 13.84 -14.17
CA VAL A 329 -8.13 14.99 -13.67
C VAL A 329 -6.67 14.93 -14.12
N LEU A 330 -6.06 13.74 -14.13
CA LEU A 330 -4.68 13.56 -14.59
C LEU A 330 -4.56 13.77 -16.11
N ASP A 331 -5.50 13.29 -16.90
CA ASP A 331 -5.49 13.43 -18.35
C ASP A 331 -5.73 14.88 -18.80
N GLU A 332 -6.63 15.59 -18.15
CA GLU A 332 -6.93 17.00 -18.43
C GLU A 332 -5.86 17.95 -17.88
N LYS A 333 -5.01 17.51 -16.94
CA LYS A 333 -3.97 18.30 -16.24
C LYS A 333 -4.51 19.57 -15.56
N THR A 334 -5.76 19.58 -15.19
CA THR A 334 -6.42 20.80 -14.69
C THR A 334 -5.92 21.24 -13.32
N ALA A 335 -5.48 20.29 -12.46
CA ALA A 335 -5.09 20.57 -11.08
C ALA A 335 -3.88 19.73 -10.60
N VAL A 336 -3.04 19.23 -11.52
CA VAL A 336 -1.89 18.39 -11.14
C VAL A 336 -0.82 19.17 -10.37
N THR A 337 -0.23 18.50 -9.40
CA THR A 337 0.76 19.05 -8.47
C THR A 337 2.15 19.27 -9.13
N PRO A 338 3.05 20.03 -8.49
CA PRO A 338 4.36 20.37 -9.08
C PRO A 338 5.26 19.17 -9.41
N ASP A 339 5.20 18.08 -8.64
CA ASP A 339 5.93 16.83 -8.90
C ASP A 339 5.55 16.18 -10.23
N LEU A 340 4.33 16.44 -10.72
CA LEU A 340 3.81 15.99 -12.02
C LEU A 340 3.95 17.06 -13.11
N GLY A 341 4.69 18.14 -12.84
CA GLY A 341 4.90 19.26 -13.76
C GLY A 341 3.76 20.27 -13.82
N GLY A 342 2.79 20.19 -12.92
CA GLY A 342 1.68 21.13 -12.81
C GLY A 342 1.94 22.32 -11.89
N LYS A 343 0.88 23.09 -11.63
CA LYS A 343 0.86 24.22 -10.69
C LYS A 343 -0.25 24.10 -9.66
N GLY A 344 -0.90 22.94 -9.62
CA GLY A 344 -1.98 22.65 -8.68
C GLY A 344 -1.48 22.50 -7.24
N SER A 345 -2.42 22.53 -6.31
CA SER A 345 -2.17 22.27 -4.90
C SER A 345 -2.75 20.93 -4.47
N THR A 346 -2.35 20.45 -3.29
CA THR A 346 -2.90 19.22 -2.69
C THR A 346 -4.43 19.27 -2.60
N SER A 347 -4.96 20.35 -2.00
CA SER A 347 -6.41 20.55 -1.88
C SER A 347 -7.08 20.77 -3.24
N GLY A 348 -6.48 21.59 -4.13
CA GLY A 348 -7.04 21.85 -5.44
C GLY A 348 -7.15 20.61 -6.33
N MET A 349 -6.20 19.69 -6.26
CA MET A 349 -6.31 18.40 -6.95
C MET A 349 -7.43 17.54 -6.35
N GLY A 350 -7.59 17.56 -5.03
CA GLY A 350 -8.71 16.88 -4.36
C GLY A 350 -10.08 17.44 -4.76
N ASP A 351 -10.20 18.76 -4.81
CA ASP A 351 -11.43 19.44 -5.23
C ASP A 351 -11.77 19.10 -6.69
N ALA A 352 -10.79 19.13 -7.60
CA ALA A 352 -11.01 18.73 -9.01
C ALA A 352 -11.48 17.28 -9.15
N ILE A 353 -10.95 16.34 -8.33
CA ILE A 353 -11.42 14.95 -8.32
C ILE A 353 -12.88 14.88 -7.81
N CYS A 354 -13.22 15.64 -6.78
CA CYS A 354 -14.59 15.70 -6.28
C CYS A 354 -15.56 16.28 -7.31
N GLU A 355 -15.17 17.34 -8.01
CA GLU A 355 -15.96 17.94 -9.11
C GLU A 355 -16.15 16.95 -10.25
N ALA A 356 -15.12 16.18 -10.64
CA ALA A 356 -15.23 15.14 -11.64
C ALA A 356 -16.24 14.05 -11.25
N LEU A 357 -16.23 13.63 -9.97
CA LEU A 357 -17.20 12.66 -9.41
C LEU A 357 -18.64 13.17 -9.43
N GLU A 358 -18.87 14.47 -9.27
CA GLU A 358 -20.21 15.06 -9.24
C GLU A 358 -20.79 15.28 -10.66
N GLN A 359 -19.93 15.24 -11.69
CA GLN A 359 -20.34 15.41 -13.11
C GLN A 359 -20.71 14.08 -13.79
N GLU A 360 -20.29 12.94 -13.26
CA GLU A 360 -20.65 11.60 -13.75
C GLU A 360 -22.01 11.14 -13.18
#